data_5616cca272dd5a52ee4189735bbcb22f
#
_entry.id   5616cca272dd5a52ee4189735bbcb22f
#
_cell.length_a   1.000
_cell.length_b   1.000
_cell.length_c   1.000
_cell.angle_alpha   90.00
_cell.angle_beta   90.00
_cell.angle_gamma   90.00
#
_symmetry.space_group_name_H-M   'P 1'
#
loop_
_entity.id
_entity.type
_entity.pdbx_description
1 polymer ?
#
loop_
_entity_poly.entity_id
_entity_poly.type
_entity_poly.pdbx_seq_one_letter_code
_entity_poly.pdbx_strand_id
1 'polypeptide(L)'
;MRNIDPNFLSQTKKDRRIEVKNLPLYLNITKDDIKDIIVDYILKHALNDTGNKQPVLLVELNSEQKSAIVELSSVEETHRMAKLDFVEIIGVKCKIIRCAETLYGQESTMVSRIQTAQVS
;
A
#
# COMPACT_ATOMS: atom_id res chain seq x y z
N MET A 1 19.15 13.94 0.77
CA MET A 1 18.05 13.71 -0.16
C MET A 1 18.38 12.56 -1.09
N ARG A 2 17.39 11.71 -1.32
CA ARG A 2 17.61 10.57 -2.19
C ARG A 2 17.38 10.95 -3.64
N ASN A 3 18.22 10.42 -4.50
CA ASN A 3 17.98 10.48 -5.92
C ASN A 3 17.22 9.22 -6.30
N ILE A 4 16.05 9.39 -6.86
CA ILE A 4 15.24 8.25 -7.26
C ILE A 4 15.28 8.13 -8.77
N ASP A 5 15.81 7.01 -9.24
CA ASP A 5 15.90 6.73 -10.66
C ASP A 5 14.49 6.46 -11.20
N PRO A 6 14.04 7.20 -12.23
CA PRO A 6 12.71 6.94 -12.80
C PRO A 6 12.54 5.50 -13.29
N ASN A 7 13.59 4.87 -13.77
CA ASN A 7 13.51 3.47 -14.18
C ASN A 7 13.25 2.56 -12.99
N PHE A 8 13.88 2.84 -11.87
CA PHE A 8 13.64 2.08 -10.65
C PHE A 8 12.18 2.20 -10.24
N LEU A 9 11.63 3.42 -10.24
CA LEU A 9 10.24 3.63 -9.86
C LEU A 9 9.29 2.89 -10.79
N SER A 10 9.56 2.93 -12.09
CA SER A 10 8.72 2.26 -13.07
C SER A 10 8.76 0.74 -12.90
N GLN A 11 9.96 0.18 -12.71
CA GLN A 11 10.13 -1.26 -12.60
C GLN A 11 9.60 -1.84 -11.32
N THR A 12 9.62 -1.07 -10.24
CA THR A 12 9.22 -1.56 -8.92
C THR A 12 7.83 -1.10 -8.50
N LYS A 13 7.09 -0.46 -9.40
CA LYS A 13 5.84 0.19 -9.04
C LYS A 13 4.86 -0.75 -8.35
N LYS A 14 4.64 -1.93 -8.90
CA LYS A 14 3.68 -2.86 -8.29
C LYS A 14 4.20 -3.43 -6.96
N ASP A 15 5.51 -3.47 -6.78
CA ASP A 15 6.09 -3.98 -5.54
C ASP A 15 6.15 -2.90 -4.45
N ARG A 16 5.78 -1.66 -4.79
CA ARG A 16 5.77 -0.54 -3.86
C ARG A 16 4.36 -0.07 -3.53
N ARG A 17 3.35 -0.86 -3.83
CA ARG A 17 1.96 -0.50 -3.60
C ARG A 17 1.31 -1.43 -2.60
N ILE A 18 0.50 -0.83 -1.74
CA ILE A 18 -0.40 -1.58 -0.87
C ILE A 18 -1.81 -1.05 -1.09
N GLU A 19 -2.78 -1.89 -0.77
CA GLU A 19 -4.18 -1.47 -0.74
C GLU A 19 -4.63 -1.44 0.70
N VAL A 20 -5.26 -0.33 1.10
CA VAL A 20 -5.78 -0.16 2.46
C VAL A 20 -7.30 -0.20 2.35
N LYS A 21 -7.93 -1.19 3.01
CA LYS A 21 -9.36 -1.42 2.91
C LYS A 21 -10.09 -1.04 4.19
N ASN A 22 -11.40 -0.89 4.07
CA ASN A 22 -12.27 -0.55 5.18
C ASN A 22 -12.04 0.87 5.69
N LEU A 23 -11.81 1.79 4.75
CA LEU A 23 -11.59 3.20 5.09
C LEU A 23 -12.87 3.83 5.62
N PRO A 24 -12.78 4.67 6.66
CA PRO A 24 -13.95 5.36 7.20
C PRO A 24 -14.34 6.57 6.36
N LEU A 25 -14.77 6.34 5.13
CA LEU A 25 -15.06 7.43 4.19
C LEU A 25 -16.28 8.24 4.60
N TYR A 26 -17.13 7.67 5.48
CA TYR A 26 -18.27 8.41 6.03
C TYR A 26 -17.85 9.60 6.90
N LEU A 27 -16.56 9.68 7.24
CA LEU A 27 -16.01 10.82 7.98
C LEU A 27 -15.52 11.92 7.07
N ASN A 28 -15.78 11.81 5.75
CA ASN A 28 -15.39 12.81 4.77
C ASN A 28 -13.88 13.05 4.68
N ILE A 29 -13.12 11.98 4.88
CA ILE A 29 -11.66 12.09 4.75
C ILE A 29 -11.28 12.10 3.28
N THR A 30 -10.24 12.86 2.95
CA THR A 30 -9.74 12.97 1.58
C THR A 30 -8.51 12.11 1.41
N LYS A 31 -8.07 11.97 0.16
CA LYS A 31 -6.83 11.23 -0.09
C LYS A 31 -5.64 11.90 0.57
N ASP A 32 -5.65 13.23 0.67
CA ASP A 32 -4.57 13.94 1.35
C ASP A 32 -4.57 13.64 2.84
N ASP A 33 -5.76 13.55 3.44
CA ASP A 33 -5.87 13.16 4.84
C ASP A 33 -5.30 11.76 5.05
N ILE A 34 -5.64 10.84 4.16
CA ILE A 34 -5.17 9.46 4.24
C ILE A 34 -3.65 9.42 4.12
N LYS A 35 -3.10 10.19 3.18
CA LYS A 35 -1.66 10.27 3.00
C LYS A 35 -0.98 10.75 4.27
N ASP A 36 -1.48 11.82 4.86
CA ASP A 36 -0.87 12.39 6.06
C ASP A 36 -0.92 11.41 7.22
N ILE A 37 -2.04 10.73 7.38
CA ILE A 37 -2.21 9.77 8.46
C ILE A 37 -1.24 8.60 8.29
N ILE A 38 -1.11 8.10 7.07
CA ILE A 38 -0.23 6.97 6.80
C ILE A 38 1.23 7.36 6.95
N VAL A 39 1.61 8.55 6.46
CA VAL A 39 2.98 9.04 6.64
C VAL A 39 3.31 9.14 8.13
N ASP A 40 2.40 9.74 8.90
CA ASP A 40 2.61 9.87 10.34
C ASP A 40 2.75 8.51 11.01
N TYR A 41 1.92 7.55 10.61
CA TYR A 41 1.98 6.21 11.16
C TYR A 41 3.32 5.54 10.85
N ILE A 42 3.77 5.66 9.60
CA ILE A 42 5.04 5.07 9.17
C ILE A 42 6.21 5.66 9.96
N LEU A 43 6.24 6.98 10.09
CA LEU A 43 7.33 7.65 10.82
C LEU A 43 7.29 7.33 12.30
N LYS A 44 6.11 7.30 12.87
CA LYS A 44 5.95 7.03 14.30
C LYS A 44 6.44 5.63 14.65
N HIS A 45 6.22 4.67 13.77
CA HIS A 45 6.60 3.28 14.02
C HIS A 45 7.92 2.91 13.36
N ALA A 46 8.65 3.89 12.83
CA ALA A 46 9.96 3.70 12.23
C ALA A 46 9.95 2.66 11.11
N LEU A 47 8.91 2.70 10.28
CA LEU A 47 8.77 1.79 9.16
C LEU A 47 9.37 2.33 7.88
N ASN A 48 9.78 3.61 7.89
CA ASN A 48 10.43 4.25 6.76
C ASN A 48 11.90 3.84 6.66
N ASP A 49 12.47 4.01 5.47
CA ASP A 49 13.90 3.85 5.30
C ASP A 49 14.62 4.93 6.10
N THR A 50 15.81 4.64 6.57
CA THR A 50 16.57 5.56 7.41
C THR A 50 16.70 6.92 6.73
N GLY A 51 16.26 7.96 7.43
CA GLY A 51 16.35 9.32 6.93
C GLY A 51 15.26 9.74 5.96
N ASN A 52 14.41 8.79 5.53
CA ASN A 52 13.35 9.12 4.58
C ASN A 52 12.11 9.60 5.32
N LYS A 53 11.78 10.89 5.18
CA LYS A 53 10.62 11.48 5.83
C LYS A 53 9.41 11.60 4.92
N GLN A 54 9.51 11.12 3.68
CA GLN A 54 8.42 11.16 2.71
C GLN A 54 8.22 9.77 2.11
N PRO A 55 7.77 8.82 2.92
CA PRO A 55 7.66 7.43 2.45
C PRO A 55 6.47 7.17 1.53
N VAL A 56 5.49 8.07 1.46
CA VAL A 56 4.33 7.88 0.60
C VAL A 56 4.42 8.81 -0.59
N LEU A 57 4.38 8.22 -1.79
CA LEU A 57 4.46 8.99 -3.03
C LEU A 57 3.10 9.36 -3.58
N LEU A 58 2.11 8.47 -3.41
CA LEU A 58 0.81 8.66 -4.06
C LEU A 58 -0.25 7.89 -3.30
N VAL A 59 -1.46 8.47 -3.26
CA VAL A 59 -2.64 7.78 -2.74
C VAL A 59 -3.74 7.91 -3.78
N GLU A 60 -4.32 6.76 -4.19
CA GLU A 60 -5.44 6.73 -5.12
C GLU A 60 -6.65 6.17 -4.39
N LEU A 61 -7.69 6.98 -4.25
CA LEU A 61 -8.86 6.62 -3.46
C LEU A 61 -9.92 5.95 -4.33
N ASN A 62 -10.46 4.83 -3.86
CA ASN A 62 -11.60 4.17 -4.49
C ASN A 62 -12.79 4.28 -3.55
N SER A 63 -13.67 5.23 -3.81
CA SER A 63 -14.79 5.51 -2.92
C SER A 63 -15.80 4.37 -2.87
N GLU A 64 -16.01 3.71 -4.00
CA GLU A 64 -17.00 2.63 -4.07
C GLU A 64 -16.60 1.45 -3.18
N GLN A 65 -15.33 1.13 -3.15
CA GLN A 65 -14.84 0.00 -2.38
C GLN A 65 -14.30 0.40 -1.01
N LYS A 66 -14.35 1.68 -0.70
CA LYS A 66 -13.85 2.21 0.58
C LYS A 66 -12.41 1.79 0.82
N SER A 67 -11.61 1.91 -0.23
CA SER A 67 -10.22 1.52 -0.20
C SER A 67 -9.34 2.55 -0.87
N ALA A 68 -8.03 2.42 -0.68
CA ALA A 68 -7.07 3.28 -1.35
C ALA A 68 -5.83 2.48 -1.71
N ILE A 69 -5.27 2.80 -2.86
CA ILE A 69 -3.96 2.27 -3.26
C ILE A 69 -2.93 3.30 -2.80
N VAL A 70 -1.96 2.85 -2.03
CA VAL A 70 -0.89 3.69 -1.51
C VAL A 70 0.41 3.25 -2.12
N GLU A 71 1.09 4.16 -2.81
CA GLU A 71 2.38 3.88 -3.41
C GLU A 71 3.47 4.43 -2.51
N LEU A 72 4.39 3.57 -2.12
CA LEU A 72 5.46 3.93 -1.20
C LEU A 72 6.76 4.17 -1.96
N SER A 73 7.72 4.77 -1.28
CA SER A 73 8.96 5.19 -1.94
C SER A 73 9.95 4.06 -2.16
N SER A 74 9.80 2.94 -1.43
CA SER A 74 10.70 1.81 -1.61
C SER A 74 9.98 0.50 -1.40
N VAL A 75 10.56 -0.58 -1.94
CA VAL A 75 10.03 -1.93 -1.76
C VAL A 75 10.14 -2.33 -0.29
N GLU A 76 11.21 -1.92 0.37
CA GLU A 76 11.42 -2.25 1.78
C GLU A 76 10.36 -1.62 2.68
N GLU A 77 10.02 -0.36 2.42
CA GLU A 77 8.96 0.31 3.18
C GLU A 77 7.63 -0.38 2.96
N THR A 78 7.36 -0.76 1.70
CA THR A 78 6.14 -1.48 1.36
C THR A 78 6.06 -2.81 2.10
N HIS A 79 7.17 -3.52 2.15
CA HIS A 79 7.24 -4.81 2.83
C HIS A 79 6.96 -4.66 4.33
N ARG A 80 7.53 -3.63 4.95
CA ARG A 80 7.30 -3.38 6.38
C ARG A 80 5.85 -3.06 6.66
N MET A 81 5.22 -2.25 5.79
CA MET A 81 3.81 -1.93 5.95
C MET A 81 2.93 -3.16 5.76
N ALA A 82 3.23 -3.97 4.75
CA ALA A 82 2.41 -5.14 4.46
C ALA A 82 2.42 -6.16 5.60
N LYS A 83 3.49 -6.19 6.40
CA LYS A 83 3.58 -7.12 7.53
C LYS A 83 2.67 -6.75 8.68
N LEU A 84 2.13 -5.53 8.69
CA LEU A 84 1.30 -5.07 9.81
C LEU A 84 -0.11 -5.66 9.78
N ASP A 85 -0.58 -6.09 8.61
CA ASP A 85 -1.94 -6.56 8.38
C ASP A 85 -2.98 -5.44 8.50
N PHE A 86 -2.83 -4.51 9.42
CA PHE A 86 -3.80 -3.43 9.66
C PHE A 86 -3.08 -2.13 9.98
N VAL A 87 -3.72 -1.03 9.60
CA VAL A 87 -3.32 0.31 10.05
C VAL A 87 -4.57 1.00 10.59
N GLU A 88 -4.41 1.77 11.65
CA GLU A 88 -5.54 2.47 12.26
C GLU A 88 -5.67 3.86 11.66
N ILE A 89 -6.85 4.15 11.08
CA ILE A 89 -7.13 5.46 10.49
C ILE A 89 -8.33 6.03 11.20
N ILE A 90 -8.11 7.09 11.96
CA ILE A 90 -9.14 7.76 12.77
C ILE A 90 -9.93 6.75 13.59
N GLY A 91 -9.20 5.89 14.31
CA GLY A 91 -9.80 4.91 15.18
C GLY A 91 -10.38 3.68 14.50
N VAL A 92 -10.30 3.59 13.18
CA VAL A 92 -10.83 2.46 12.42
C VAL A 92 -9.69 1.57 11.94
N LYS A 93 -9.81 0.28 12.21
CA LYS A 93 -8.80 -0.68 11.79
C LYS A 93 -8.99 -1.00 10.31
N CYS A 94 -8.04 -0.60 9.49
CA CYS A 94 -8.10 -0.76 8.04
C CYS A 94 -7.11 -1.84 7.62
N LYS A 95 -7.57 -2.77 6.79
CA LYS A 95 -6.74 -3.91 6.39
C LYS A 95 -5.74 -3.50 5.31
N ILE A 96 -4.52 -4.01 5.44
CA ILE A 96 -3.45 -3.76 4.47
C ILE A 96 -3.25 -5.02 3.63
N ILE A 97 -3.26 -4.84 2.30
CA ILE A 97 -3.03 -5.92 1.35
C ILE A 97 -1.92 -5.47 0.40
N ARG A 98 -0.98 -6.37 0.14
CA ARG A 98 0.08 -6.06 -0.80
C ARG A 98 -0.44 -6.23 -2.23
N CYS A 99 -0.37 -5.17 -3.04
CA CYS A 99 -0.93 -5.18 -4.38
C CYS A 99 -0.27 -6.20 -5.30
N ALA A 100 1.04 -6.39 -5.15
CA ALA A 100 1.75 -7.36 -5.98
C ALA A 100 1.17 -8.75 -5.79
N GLU A 101 0.89 -9.13 -4.55
CA GLU A 101 0.31 -10.42 -4.27
C GLU A 101 -1.09 -10.55 -4.84
N THR A 102 -1.86 -9.49 -4.72
CA THR A 102 -3.22 -9.49 -5.24
C THR A 102 -3.23 -9.69 -6.75
N LEU A 103 -2.38 -8.95 -7.44
CA LEU A 103 -2.33 -9.05 -8.89
C LEU A 103 -1.86 -10.42 -9.35
N TYR A 104 -0.81 -10.94 -8.75
CA TYR A 104 -0.30 -12.23 -9.12
C TYR A 104 -1.27 -13.35 -8.77
N GLY A 105 -1.94 -13.23 -7.66
CA GLY A 105 -2.92 -14.21 -7.26
C GLY A 105 -4.05 -14.31 -8.26
N GLN A 106 -4.50 -13.19 -8.78
CA GLN A 106 -5.57 -13.19 -9.74
C GLN A 106 -5.15 -13.77 -11.09
N GLU A 107 -3.93 -13.50 -11.48
CA GLU A 107 -3.42 -14.02 -12.74
C GLU A 107 -3.13 -15.50 -12.68
N SER A 108 -2.61 -15.90 -11.54
CA SER A 108 -2.21 -17.31 -11.39
C SER A 108 -3.38 -18.22 -11.32
N THR A 109 -4.39 -17.74 -10.87
CA THR A 109 -5.51 -18.56 -10.84
C THR A 109 -5.99 -18.75 -12.15
N MET A 110 -5.30 -18.21 -12.81
CA MET A 110 -5.49 -18.48 -13.89
C MET A 110 -4.58 -19.25 -14.15
N VAL A 111 -4.07 -19.54 -13.59
CA VAL A 111 -3.19 -20.10 -13.44
C VAL A 111 -2.84 -20.51 -12.41
N SER A 112 -2.95 -20.52 -12.20
CA SER A 112 -2.88 -21.01 -11.19
C SER A 112 -3.16 -21.20 -10.53
N ARG A 113 -3.34 -21.29 -10.78
CA ARG A 113 -3.78 -21.48 -9.98
C ARG A 113 -3.93 -21.74 -10.05
N ILE A 114 -3.81 -21.64 -10.50
CA ILE A 114 -3.93 -21.94 -10.23
C ILE A 114 -3.80 -22.23 -10.02
N GLN A 115 -3.59 -22.22 -10.34
CA GLN A 115 -3.54 -22.69 -9.80
C GLN A 115 -3.55 -22.84 -9.31
N THR A 116 -3.41 -23.02 -9.66
CA THR A 116 -3.65 -23.37 -9.01
C THR A 116 -4.00 -23.39 -8.85
N ALA A 117 -3.91 -23.32 -9.28
CA ALA A 117 -4.32 -23.47 -8.94
C ALA A 117 -4.56 -23.42 -9.07
N GLN A 118 -4.65 -23.40 -9.50
CA GLN A 118 -4.94 -23.56 -9.37
C GLN A 118 -4.96 -23.45 -9.41
N VAL A 119 -4.86 -23.46 -9.78
CA VAL A 119 -5.05 -23.60 -9.55
C VAL A 119 -5.16 -23.65 -9.47
N SER A 120 -5.01 -23.81 -9.85
CA SER A 120 -5.21 -23.99 -9.55
C SER A 120 -5.28 -24.11 -9.31
#